data_b7bc95782c17fff0fef40f7c7cd2716f
#
_entry.id   b7bc95782c17fff0fef40f7c7cd2716f
#
_cell.length_a   1.000
_cell.length_b   1.000
_cell.length_c   1.000
_cell.angle_alpha   90.00
_cell.angle_beta   90.00
_cell.angle_gamma   90.00
#
_symmetry.space_group_name_H-M   'P 1'
#
loop_
_entity.id
_entity.type
_entity.pdbx_description
1 polymer ?
#
loop_
_entity_poly.entity_id
_entity_poly.type
_entity_poly.pdbx_seq_one_letter_code
_entity_poly.pdbx_strand_id
1 'polypeptide(L)'
;TGVDASELAVEQATLNSKLNGMEDRVKFICRDVFELLPELDEQGEKFDVVILDPPAFTKSRNSVKNAVKGYREINMRAMKVVRDGGFLATCSCSHFMTYELFTETIRQAAKSAHKRLRQVEYRTQAPDHPILWAADESYYLKFYIFQIV
;
A
#
# COMPACT_ATOMS: atom_id res chain seq x y z
N THR A 1 -8.26 10.14 5.49
CA THR A 1 -7.04 10.38 6.28
C THR A 1 -5.84 9.95 5.49
N GLY A 2 -4.80 10.79 5.40
CA GLY A 2 -3.47 10.45 4.87
C GLY A 2 -2.49 10.26 6.03
N VAL A 3 -1.57 9.31 5.89
CA VAL A 3 -0.55 9.01 6.91
C VAL A 3 0.81 8.90 6.25
N ASP A 4 1.79 9.58 6.78
CA ASP A 4 3.18 9.48 6.37
C ASP A 4 4.09 9.60 7.60
N ALA A 5 5.24 8.96 7.58
CA ALA A 5 6.24 9.07 8.65
C ALA A 5 7.09 10.36 8.54
N SER A 6 7.03 11.05 7.41
CA SER A 6 7.75 12.31 7.17
C SER A 6 6.88 13.50 7.58
N GLU A 7 7.35 14.26 8.57
CA GLU A 7 6.70 15.50 9.00
C GLU A 7 6.58 16.51 7.85
N LEU A 8 7.64 16.67 7.06
CA LEU A 8 7.63 17.54 5.87
C LEU A 8 6.58 17.13 4.84
N ALA A 9 6.42 15.81 4.60
CA ALA A 9 5.39 15.31 3.68
C ALA A 9 3.98 15.62 4.19
N VAL A 10 3.74 15.45 5.50
CA VAL A 10 2.46 15.76 6.14
C VAL A 10 2.15 17.26 6.10
N GLU A 11 3.14 18.12 6.36
CA GLU A 11 2.99 19.57 6.23
C GLU A 11 2.62 19.96 4.80
N GLN A 12 3.35 19.44 3.81
CA GLN A 12 3.11 19.73 2.39
C GLN A 12 1.74 19.22 1.94
N ALA A 13 1.34 18.03 2.37
CA ALA A 13 0.03 17.46 2.07
C ALA A 13 -1.10 18.32 2.68
N THR A 14 -0.91 18.80 3.90
CA THR A 14 -1.85 19.70 4.58
C THR A 14 -2.00 21.03 3.85
N LEU A 15 -0.88 21.63 3.41
CA LEU A 15 -0.89 22.85 2.59
C LEU A 15 -1.62 22.64 1.26
N ASN A 16 -1.34 21.52 0.58
CA ASN A 16 -2.02 21.17 -0.67
C ASN A 16 -3.53 20.97 -0.48
N SER A 17 -3.93 20.32 0.62
CA SER A 17 -5.35 20.17 0.96
C SER A 17 -6.04 21.55 1.12
N LYS A 18 -5.41 22.46 1.83
CA LYS A 18 -5.90 23.82 2.02
C LYS A 18 -5.98 24.60 0.70
N LEU A 19 -4.95 24.52 -0.15
CA LEU A 19 -4.95 25.14 -1.48
C LEU A 19 -6.09 24.66 -2.38
N ASN A 20 -6.57 23.44 -2.15
CA ASN A 20 -7.68 22.83 -2.90
C ASN A 20 -9.04 22.94 -2.18
N GLY A 21 -9.14 23.65 -1.07
CA GLY A 21 -10.37 23.79 -0.29
C GLY A 21 -10.88 22.47 0.29
N MET A 22 -9.95 21.59 0.68
CA MET A 22 -10.26 20.25 1.18
C MET A 22 -9.89 20.04 2.65
N GLU A 23 -9.47 21.09 3.34
CA GLU A 23 -8.99 21.04 4.73
C GLU A 23 -10.01 20.49 5.73
N ASP A 24 -11.31 20.70 5.48
CA ASP A 24 -12.38 20.17 6.32
C ASP A 24 -12.70 18.70 6.05
N ARG A 25 -12.21 18.13 4.95
CA ARG A 25 -12.52 16.77 4.48
C ARG A 25 -11.37 15.81 4.61
N VAL A 26 -10.14 16.29 4.58
CA VAL A 26 -8.92 15.46 4.59
C VAL A 26 -8.08 15.80 5.81
N LYS A 27 -7.68 14.77 6.56
CA LYS A 27 -6.74 14.89 7.67
C LYS A 27 -5.45 14.19 7.32
N PHE A 28 -4.32 14.75 7.75
CA PHE A 28 -3.00 14.14 7.61
C PHE A 28 -2.39 13.92 8.98
N ILE A 29 -1.70 12.78 9.16
CA ILE A 29 -1.12 12.36 10.43
C ILE A 29 0.34 11.94 10.18
N CYS A 30 1.27 12.52 10.93
CA CYS A 30 2.67 12.11 10.92
C CYS A 30 2.85 10.93 11.88
N ARG A 31 2.83 9.71 11.35
CA ARG A 31 2.97 8.47 12.14
C ARG A 31 3.57 7.34 11.31
N ASP A 32 4.24 6.41 12.00
CA ASP A 32 4.63 5.13 11.40
C ASP A 32 3.39 4.23 11.27
N VAL A 33 3.12 3.79 10.04
CA VAL A 33 1.97 2.92 9.73
C VAL A 33 2.08 1.54 10.37
N PHE A 34 3.30 1.07 10.66
CA PHE A 34 3.50 -0.21 11.36
C PHE A 34 3.09 -0.15 12.83
N GLU A 35 3.02 1.04 13.41
CA GLU A 35 2.48 1.28 14.75
C GLU A 35 0.99 1.63 14.71
N LEU A 36 0.60 2.48 13.75
CA LEU A 36 -0.76 2.99 13.66
C LEU A 36 -1.78 1.90 13.28
N LEU A 37 -1.48 1.03 12.30
CA LEU A 37 -2.44 0.03 11.85
C LEU A 37 -2.86 -0.97 12.94
N PRO A 38 -1.95 -1.47 13.81
CA PRO A 38 -2.34 -2.26 14.96
C PRO A 38 -3.26 -1.51 15.94
N GLU A 39 -2.96 -0.26 16.24
CA GLU A 39 -3.79 0.56 17.15
C GLU A 39 -5.21 0.72 16.60
N LEU A 40 -5.35 0.99 15.29
CA LEU A 40 -6.65 1.10 14.63
C LEU A 40 -7.44 -0.23 14.68
N ASP A 41 -6.76 -1.37 14.49
CA ASP A 41 -7.38 -2.70 14.60
C ASP A 41 -7.85 -2.98 16.03
N GLU A 42 -7.03 -2.67 17.05
CA GLU A 42 -7.36 -2.80 18.47
C GLU A 42 -8.54 -1.91 18.89
N GLN A 43 -8.64 -0.72 18.31
CA GLN A 43 -9.77 0.22 18.52
C GLN A 43 -11.03 -0.19 17.75
N GLY A 44 -10.95 -1.22 16.89
CA GLY A 44 -12.06 -1.67 16.07
C GLY A 44 -12.41 -0.75 14.90
N GLU A 45 -11.50 0.16 14.53
CA GLU A 45 -11.69 1.08 13.41
C GLU A 45 -11.76 0.33 12.09
N LYS A 46 -12.74 0.71 11.24
CA LYS A 46 -12.94 0.11 9.91
C LYS A 46 -13.13 1.19 8.85
N PHE A 47 -12.47 0.97 7.72
CA PHE A 47 -12.48 1.88 6.58
C PHE A 47 -13.12 1.24 5.35
N ASP A 48 -13.79 2.06 4.54
CA ASP A 48 -14.34 1.63 3.25
C ASP A 48 -13.25 1.30 2.25
N VAL A 49 -12.18 2.11 2.26
CA VAL A 49 -11.04 1.98 1.37
C VAL A 49 -9.75 2.25 2.14
N VAL A 50 -8.78 1.36 1.98
CA VAL A 50 -7.40 1.58 2.43
C VAL A 50 -6.47 1.54 1.22
N ILE A 51 -5.59 2.53 1.11
CA ILE A 51 -4.59 2.62 0.04
C ILE A 51 -3.21 2.48 0.67
N LEU A 52 -2.44 1.51 0.21
CA LEU A 52 -1.05 1.28 0.59
C LEU A 52 -0.13 1.62 -0.58
N ASP A 53 0.61 2.69 -0.45
CA ASP A 53 1.66 3.11 -1.38
C ASP A 53 2.99 3.29 -0.61
N PRO A 54 3.55 2.20 -0.08
CA PRO A 54 4.79 2.27 0.68
C PRO A 54 5.98 2.54 -0.23
N PRO A 55 7.09 3.08 0.32
CA PRO A 55 8.34 3.19 -0.40
C PRO A 55 8.84 1.80 -0.81
N ALA A 56 9.76 1.74 -1.78
CA ALA A 56 10.39 0.49 -2.17
C ALA A 56 11.16 -0.10 -0.97
N PHE A 57 10.65 -1.18 -0.39
CA PHE A 57 11.29 -1.85 0.75
C PHE A 57 12.58 -2.58 0.37
N THR A 58 12.87 -2.71 -0.93
CA THR A 58 14.14 -3.28 -1.38
C THR A 58 14.69 -2.49 -2.58
N LYS A 59 15.99 -2.23 -2.52
CA LYS A 59 16.79 -1.65 -3.61
C LYS A 59 17.87 -2.62 -4.11
N SER A 60 17.89 -3.85 -3.61
CA SER A 60 18.88 -4.87 -3.98
C SER A 60 18.32 -6.28 -3.81
N ARG A 61 18.91 -7.25 -4.52
CA ARG A 61 18.54 -8.67 -4.39
C ARG A 61 18.73 -9.22 -2.96
N ASN A 62 19.73 -8.73 -2.24
CA ASN A 62 20.04 -9.20 -0.89
C ASN A 62 18.97 -8.79 0.15
N SER A 63 18.23 -7.71 -0.10
CA SER A 63 17.19 -7.21 0.82
C SER A 63 15.77 -7.70 0.49
N VAL A 64 15.59 -8.50 -0.57
CA VAL A 64 14.27 -9.00 -1.00
C VAL A 64 13.53 -9.75 0.11
N LYS A 65 14.21 -10.61 0.87
CA LYS A 65 13.58 -11.37 1.97
C LYS A 65 12.98 -10.45 3.05
N ASN A 66 13.67 -9.36 3.36
CA ASN A 66 13.18 -8.38 4.33
C ASN A 66 12.02 -7.56 3.74
N ALA A 67 12.10 -7.21 2.46
CA ALA A 67 11.01 -6.53 1.77
C ALA A 67 9.73 -7.38 1.75
N VAL A 68 9.82 -8.67 1.46
CA VAL A 68 8.67 -9.61 1.51
C VAL A 68 8.01 -9.58 2.89
N LYS A 69 8.80 -9.57 3.97
CA LYS A 69 8.27 -9.47 5.34
C LYS A 69 7.51 -8.15 5.55
N GLY A 70 8.11 -7.02 5.14
CA GLY A 70 7.49 -5.70 5.27
C GLY A 70 6.19 -5.59 4.46
N TYR A 71 6.20 -6.00 3.20
CA TYR A 71 4.99 -6.00 2.37
C TYR A 71 3.91 -6.93 2.92
N ARG A 72 4.28 -8.12 3.41
CA ARG A 72 3.31 -9.04 4.03
C ARG A 72 2.69 -8.43 5.27
N GLU A 73 3.50 -7.84 6.13
CA GLU A 73 3.06 -7.24 7.39
C GLU A 73 2.11 -6.08 7.16
N ILE A 74 2.49 -5.09 6.34
CA ILE A 74 1.65 -3.92 6.10
C ILE A 74 0.32 -4.29 5.43
N ASN A 75 0.34 -5.23 4.47
CA ASN A 75 -0.88 -5.69 3.79
C ASN A 75 -1.78 -6.48 4.74
N MET A 76 -1.23 -7.37 5.58
CA MET A 76 -1.98 -8.12 6.58
C MET A 76 -2.70 -7.18 7.55
N ARG A 77 -2.00 -6.17 8.07
CA ARG A 77 -2.54 -5.19 9.02
C ARG A 77 -3.60 -4.30 8.38
N ALA A 78 -3.34 -3.82 7.15
CA ALA A 78 -4.31 -3.03 6.41
C ALA A 78 -5.60 -3.80 6.13
N MET A 79 -5.52 -5.08 5.75
CA MET A 79 -6.71 -5.91 5.52
C MET A 79 -7.61 -6.03 6.74
N LYS A 80 -7.04 -5.98 7.95
CA LYS A 80 -7.80 -6.06 9.19
C LYS A 80 -8.63 -4.81 9.47
N VAL A 81 -8.17 -3.64 9.03
CA VAL A 81 -8.87 -2.36 9.19
C VAL A 81 -9.78 -2.00 8.01
N VAL A 82 -9.78 -2.79 6.94
CA VAL A 82 -10.80 -2.68 5.89
C VAL A 82 -12.06 -3.44 6.33
N ARG A 83 -13.22 -2.80 6.20
CA ARG A 83 -14.51 -3.48 6.48
C ARG A 83 -14.81 -4.59 5.45
N ASP A 84 -15.65 -5.52 5.80
CA ASP A 84 -16.16 -6.51 4.84
C ASP A 84 -16.93 -5.79 3.70
N GLY A 85 -16.66 -6.16 2.46
CA GLY A 85 -17.14 -5.48 1.26
C GLY A 85 -16.33 -4.24 0.86
N GLY A 86 -15.41 -3.76 1.71
CA GLY A 86 -14.52 -2.65 1.43
C GLY A 86 -13.36 -3.01 0.50
N PHE A 87 -12.51 -2.04 0.20
CA PHE A 87 -11.46 -2.18 -0.81
C PHE A 87 -10.07 -1.93 -0.23
N LEU A 88 -9.12 -2.74 -0.64
CA LEU A 88 -7.69 -2.53 -0.44
C LEU A 88 -7.04 -2.24 -1.79
N ALA A 89 -6.44 -1.05 -1.95
CA ALA A 89 -5.52 -0.75 -3.02
C ALA A 89 -4.09 -0.89 -2.49
N THR A 90 -3.24 -1.67 -3.15
CA THR A 90 -1.88 -1.91 -2.68
C THR A 90 -0.90 -2.00 -3.83
N CYS A 91 0.29 -1.45 -3.65
CA CYS A 91 1.30 -1.47 -4.68
C CYS A 91 2.71 -1.77 -4.16
N SER A 92 3.58 -2.10 -5.11
CA SER A 92 5.02 -2.13 -4.94
C SER A 92 5.68 -1.49 -6.16
N CYS A 93 6.49 -0.47 -5.91
CA CYS A 93 7.32 0.18 -6.93
C CYS A 93 8.74 -0.42 -7.02
N SER A 94 9.02 -1.53 -6.36
CA SER A 94 10.34 -2.17 -6.41
C SER A 94 10.46 -3.13 -7.57
N HIS A 95 11.45 -2.91 -8.45
CA HIS A 95 11.82 -3.85 -9.50
C HIS A 95 12.15 -5.26 -8.96
N PHE A 96 12.81 -5.36 -7.81
CA PHE A 96 13.18 -6.65 -7.20
C PHE A 96 12.00 -7.41 -6.56
N MET A 97 10.87 -6.74 -6.37
CA MET A 97 9.61 -7.37 -5.97
C MET A 97 8.85 -7.74 -7.24
N THR A 98 9.13 -8.91 -7.82
CA THR A 98 8.47 -9.36 -9.05
C THR A 98 6.95 -9.50 -8.87
N TYR A 99 6.22 -9.57 -9.98
CA TYR A 99 4.77 -9.80 -9.98
C TYR A 99 4.39 -11.04 -9.17
N GLU A 100 5.05 -12.17 -9.43
CA GLU A 100 4.78 -13.45 -8.76
C GLU A 100 5.04 -13.36 -7.26
N LEU A 101 6.18 -12.75 -6.91
CA LEU A 101 6.58 -12.60 -5.51
C LEU A 101 5.63 -11.69 -4.74
N PHE A 102 5.21 -10.56 -5.33
CA PHE A 102 4.27 -9.63 -4.71
C PHE A 102 2.89 -10.28 -4.55
N THR A 103 2.40 -10.96 -5.60
CA THR A 103 1.13 -11.69 -5.58
C THR A 103 1.11 -12.75 -4.47
N GLU A 104 2.16 -13.55 -4.36
CA GLU A 104 2.27 -14.57 -3.31
C GLU A 104 2.37 -13.93 -1.91
N THR A 105 3.09 -12.82 -1.79
CA THR A 105 3.20 -12.06 -0.53
C THR A 105 1.82 -11.57 -0.06
N ILE A 106 1.00 -11.02 -0.96
CA ILE A 106 -0.37 -10.58 -0.64
C ILE A 106 -1.27 -11.76 -0.28
N ARG A 107 -1.16 -12.89 -1.01
CA ARG A 107 -1.92 -14.11 -0.69
C ARG A 107 -1.62 -14.61 0.72
N GLN A 108 -0.34 -14.62 1.12
CA GLN A 108 0.06 -14.98 2.47
C GLN A 108 -0.42 -13.97 3.52
N ALA A 109 -0.41 -12.66 3.19
CA ALA A 109 -0.95 -11.63 4.06
C ALA A 109 -2.46 -11.83 4.31
N ALA A 110 -3.24 -12.12 3.26
CA ALA A 110 -4.67 -12.38 3.35
C ALA A 110 -4.97 -13.61 4.22
N LYS A 111 -4.22 -14.70 4.03
CA LYS A 111 -4.31 -15.90 4.87
C LYS A 111 -4.05 -15.58 6.35
N SER A 112 -3.03 -14.78 6.63
CA SER A 112 -2.68 -14.37 8.01
C SER A 112 -3.70 -13.41 8.62
N ALA A 113 -4.37 -12.59 7.81
CA ALA A 113 -5.46 -11.70 8.23
C ALA A 113 -6.82 -12.41 8.34
N HIS A 114 -6.91 -13.69 7.96
CA HIS A 114 -8.17 -14.45 7.84
C HIS A 114 -9.19 -13.75 6.94
N LYS A 115 -8.71 -13.13 5.85
CA LYS A 115 -9.54 -12.43 4.86
C LYS A 115 -9.47 -13.11 3.50
N ARG A 116 -10.58 -13.05 2.77
CA ARG A 116 -10.65 -13.46 1.36
C ARG A 116 -10.62 -12.22 0.48
N LEU A 117 -9.91 -12.32 -0.64
CA LEU A 117 -9.71 -11.22 -1.57
C LEU A 117 -10.37 -11.56 -2.92
N ARG A 118 -11.16 -10.63 -3.44
CA ARG A 118 -11.59 -10.63 -4.82
C ARG A 118 -10.78 -9.58 -5.57
N GLN A 119 -9.93 -10.00 -6.51
CA GLN A 119 -9.20 -9.07 -7.36
C GLN A 119 -10.18 -8.33 -8.27
N VAL A 120 -10.18 -7.01 -8.18
CA VAL A 120 -10.99 -6.10 -9.01
C VAL A 120 -10.16 -5.56 -10.16
N GLU A 121 -8.91 -5.15 -9.87
CA GLU A 121 -8.04 -4.52 -10.86
C GLU A 121 -6.58 -4.95 -10.63
N TYR A 122 -5.82 -5.00 -11.72
CA TYR A 122 -4.36 -5.05 -11.71
C TYR A 122 -3.83 -4.09 -12.77
N ARG A 123 -2.89 -3.25 -12.39
CA ARG A 123 -2.24 -2.29 -13.30
C ARG A 123 -0.74 -2.24 -13.07
N THR A 124 -0.06 -1.79 -14.11
CA THR A 124 1.36 -1.41 -14.11
C THR A 124 1.47 0.11 -14.10
N GLN A 125 2.65 0.63 -14.37
CA GLN A 125 2.88 2.07 -14.47
C GLN A 125 2.08 2.73 -15.60
N ALA A 126 1.87 4.03 -15.45
CA ALA A 126 1.16 4.85 -16.41
C ALA A 126 1.99 5.04 -17.72
N PRO A 127 1.35 5.43 -18.83
CA PRO A 127 2.02 5.57 -20.14
C PRO A 127 3.17 6.56 -20.19
N ASP A 128 3.24 7.54 -19.30
CA ASP A 128 4.35 8.47 -19.14
C ASP A 128 5.62 7.83 -18.55
N HIS A 129 5.51 6.59 -18.06
CA HIS A 129 6.60 5.73 -17.61
C HIS A 129 6.60 4.43 -18.41
N PRO A 130 7.00 4.47 -19.69
CA PRO A 130 6.88 3.31 -20.57
C PRO A 130 7.78 2.16 -20.16
N ILE A 131 7.31 0.93 -20.39
CA ILE A 131 8.08 -0.29 -20.19
C ILE A 131 8.95 -0.51 -21.42
N LEU A 132 10.26 -0.58 -21.24
CA LEU A 132 11.22 -0.93 -22.28
C LEU A 132 11.47 -2.44 -22.25
N TRP A 133 11.11 -3.13 -23.31
CA TRP A 133 11.25 -4.59 -23.38
C TRP A 133 12.70 -5.09 -23.32
N ALA A 134 13.67 -4.22 -23.62
CA ALA A 134 15.10 -4.52 -23.52
C ALA A 134 15.68 -4.17 -22.13
N ALA A 135 14.87 -3.68 -21.19
CA ALA A 135 15.30 -3.24 -19.87
C ALA A 135 14.28 -3.67 -18.80
N ASP A 136 14.53 -4.84 -18.21
CA ASP A 136 13.64 -5.46 -17.20
C ASP A 136 13.37 -4.54 -16.01
N GLU A 137 14.34 -3.70 -15.63
CA GLU A 137 14.21 -2.73 -14.55
C GLU A 137 13.16 -1.64 -14.82
N SER A 138 12.77 -1.43 -16.07
CA SER A 138 11.72 -0.50 -16.44
C SER A 138 10.32 -1.00 -16.03
N TYR A 139 10.15 -2.30 -15.79
CA TYR A 139 8.93 -2.87 -15.25
C TYR A 139 9.00 -2.94 -13.72
N TYR A 140 8.55 -1.88 -13.05
CA TYR A 140 8.71 -1.76 -11.61
C TYR A 140 7.41 -1.68 -10.81
N LEU A 141 6.30 -1.18 -11.38
CA LEU A 141 5.05 -1.00 -10.64
C LEU A 141 4.12 -2.22 -10.76
N LYS A 142 3.71 -2.74 -9.64
CA LYS A 142 2.61 -3.69 -9.46
C LYS A 142 1.57 -3.04 -8.58
N PHE A 143 0.38 -2.81 -9.10
CA PHE A 143 -0.73 -2.19 -8.39
C PHE A 143 -1.96 -3.09 -8.46
N TYR A 144 -2.53 -3.38 -7.31
CA TYR A 144 -3.75 -4.16 -7.17
C TYR A 144 -4.84 -3.37 -6.47
N ILE A 145 -6.09 -3.62 -6.88
CA ILE A 145 -7.28 -3.32 -6.10
C ILE A 145 -7.98 -4.62 -5.78
N PHE A 146 -8.20 -4.87 -4.49
CA PHE A 146 -8.95 -6.02 -3.99
C PHE A 146 -10.19 -5.56 -3.24
N GLN A 147 -11.29 -6.31 -3.40
CA GLN A 147 -12.42 -6.25 -2.49
C GLN A 147 -12.23 -7.31 -1.41
N ILE A 148 -12.46 -6.93 -0.14
CA ILE A 148 -12.49 -7.86 0.99
C ILE A 148 -13.84 -8.58 1.01
N VAL A 149 -13.85 -9.93 1.02
CA VAL A 149 -15.07 -10.74 0.94
C VAL A 149 -15.04 -11.90 1.95
#